data_f250871a257a8230dde3ca47061fca5f
#
_entry.id   f250871a257a8230dde3ca47061fca5f
#
_cell.length_a   1.000
_cell.length_b   1.000
_cell.length_c   1.000
_cell.angle_alpha   90.00
_cell.angle_beta   90.00
_cell.angle_gamma   90.00
#
_symmetry.space_group_name_H-M   'P 1'
#
loop_
_entity.id
_entity.type
_entity.pdbx_description
1 polymer ?
#
loop_
_entity_poly.entity_id
_entity_poly.type
_entity_poly.pdbx_seq_one_letter_code
_entity_poly.pdbx_strand_id
1 'polypeptide(L)'
;MNRYRVVRLGRFSVRFMPSRLIILLALFLCLMLVALWSLTAGSQHIPASALWSLVTATNTDPAMTDAVVVLDFRFSRLALAMVAGAMLGIAGAIMQATTRNGLADPGLLGVREGASLAVLGCLFLLSSLPVMLRPVAGIAGGMASAAIVLMLSGATSRLRFVLTGIGFSWFLSALLLILMASLDIRNLQTAMIWMAGNLQGASWTAVSILSVILVIALGLLLLTARAADVQALGDHAATALGVHGRRLSVLHVTLAVSLTASCVSFTGSIGFVGLIGPHIARLLLPGGSYPGLVMGAGLTGAILVAASDTIARTAFSPMELPTGLVLSAIGAPTLLALLWFHRHRL
;
A
#
# COMPACT_ATOMS: atom_id res chain seq x y z
N MET A 1 -23.98 3.34 -23.99
CA MET A 1 -23.59 2.01 -24.50
C MET A 1 -22.05 1.92 -24.51
N ASN A 2 -21.46 1.25 -23.53
CA ASN A 2 -20.01 1.05 -23.45
C ASN A 2 -19.57 -0.01 -24.48
N ARG A 3 -19.02 0.41 -25.62
CA ARG A 3 -18.54 -0.53 -26.63
C ARG A 3 -17.15 -1.04 -26.22
N TYR A 4 -17.05 -2.34 -25.94
CA TYR A 4 -15.77 -3.04 -25.85
C TYR A 4 -15.07 -3.00 -27.24
N ARG A 5 -13.79 -2.63 -27.24
CA ARG A 5 -12.93 -2.82 -28.39
C ARG A 5 -12.10 -4.09 -28.17
N VAL A 6 -11.93 -4.88 -29.23
CA VAL A 6 -11.13 -6.10 -29.20
C VAL A 6 -9.90 -5.89 -30.06
N VAL A 7 -8.73 -6.01 -29.45
CA VAL A 7 -7.47 -6.06 -30.19
C VAL A 7 -7.02 -7.53 -30.23
N ARG A 8 -6.84 -8.04 -31.44
CA ARG A 8 -6.33 -9.40 -31.67
C ARG A 8 -4.90 -9.32 -32.22
N LEU A 9 -3.96 -9.89 -31.48
CA LEU A 9 -2.56 -10.03 -31.87
C LEU A 9 -2.26 -11.55 -31.95
N GLY A 10 -2.49 -12.15 -33.11
CA GLY A 10 -2.35 -13.57 -33.31
C GLY A 10 -3.29 -14.37 -32.40
N ARG A 11 -2.71 -15.21 -31.50
CA ARG A 11 -3.48 -16.02 -30.52
C ARG A 11 -3.94 -15.22 -29.30
N PHE A 12 -3.47 -13.98 -29.12
CA PHE A 12 -3.86 -13.14 -27.99
C PHE A 12 -5.01 -12.21 -28.39
N SER A 13 -6.09 -12.27 -27.61
CA SER A 13 -7.25 -11.37 -27.76
C SER A 13 -7.47 -10.62 -26.47
N VAL A 14 -7.33 -9.29 -26.51
CA VAL A 14 -7.55 -8.40 -25.36
C VAL A 14 -8.79 -7.56 -25.62
N ARG A 15 -9.75 -7.65 -24.72
CA ARG A 15 -10.93 -6.78 -24.69
C ARG A 15 -10.66 -5.61 -23.76
N PHE A 16 -10.77 -4.40 -24.24
CA PHE A 16 -10.62 -3.21 -23.42
C PHE A 16 -11.73 -2.21 -23.66
N MET A 17 -12.05 -1.41 -22.67
CA MET A 17 -12.94 -0.26 -22.76
C MET A 17 -12.10 1.00 -22.83
N PRO A 18 -12.19 1.80 -23.92
CA PRO A 18 -11.41 3.04 -24.04
C PRO A 18 -11.60 4.01 -22.87
N SER A 19 -12.83 4.12 -22.35
CA SER A 19 -13.12 4.96 -21.17
C SER A 19 -12.31 4.57 -19.92
N ARG A 20 -12.07 3.29 -19.69
CA ARG A 20 -11.26 2.82 -18.55
C ARG A 20 -9.78 3.14 -18.74
N LEU A 21 -9.28 3.00 -19.97
CA LEU A 21 -7.91 3.39 -20.29
C LEU A 21 -7.70 4.88 -20.05
N ILE A 22 -8.66 5.72 -20.47
CA ILE A 22 -8.61 7.16 -20.23
C ILE A 22 -8.57 7.47 -18.74
N ILE A 23 -9.38 6.78 -17.90
CA ILE A 23 -9.37 6.97 -16.45
C ILE A 23 -8.02 6.56 -15.85
N LEU A 24 -7.46 5.40 -16.25
CA LEU A 24 -6.15 4.97 -15.77
C LEU A 24 -5.04 5.94 -16.18
N LEU A 25 -5.10 6.49 -17.40
CA LEU A 25 -4.18 7.53 -17.87
C LEU A 25 -4.36 8.83 -17.08
N ALA A 26 -5.60 9.21 -16.75
CA ALA A 26 -5.86 10.38 -15.91
C ALA A 26 -5.32 10.20 -14.49
N LEU A 27 -5.47 9.02 -13.89
CA LEU A 27 -4.87 8.68 -12.60
C LEU A 27 -3.34 8.72 -12.67
N PHE A 28 -2.75 8.17 -13.73
CA PHE A 28 -1.31 8.23 -13.94
C PHE A 28 -0.81 9.67 -14.10
N LEU A 29 -1.51 10.51 -14.87
CA LEU A 29 -1.19 11.93 -15.00
C LEU A 29 -1.31 12.66 -13.66
N CYS A 30 -2.36 12.37 -12.87
CA CYS A 30 -2.52 12.90 -11.51
C CYS A 30 -1.33 12.50 -10.62
N LEU A 31 -0.89 11.24 -10.68
CA LEU A 31 0.30 10.79 -9.96
C LEU A 31 1.55 11.57 -10.39
N MET A 32 1.73 11.83 -11.69
CA MET A 32 2.88 12.62 -12.17
C MET A 32 2.82 14.07 -11.69
N LEU A 33 1.63 14.67 -11.63
CA LEU A 33 1.44 16.02 -11.08
C LEU A 33 1.76 16.07 -9.59
N VAL A 34 1.30 15.07 -8.80
CA VAL A 34 1.64 14.93 -7.38
C VAL A 34 3.14 14.71 -7.21
N ALA A 35 3.77 13.92 -8.08
CA ALA A 35 5.21 13.68 -8.06
C ALA A 35 5.99 14.99 -8.30
N LEU A 36 5.59 15.78 -9.30
CA LEU A 36 6.21 17.07 -9.58
C LEU A 36 6.03 18.03 -8.39
N TRP A 37 4.83 18.11 -7.82
CA TRP A 37 4.58 18.90 -6.61
C TRP A 37 5.47 18.43 -5.44
N SER A 38 5.59 17.11 -5.21
CA SER A 38 6.42 16.54 -4.16
C SER A 38 7.91 16.89 -4.30
N LEU A 39 8.43 16.95 -5.52
CA LEU A 39 9.84 17.29 -5.78
C LEU A 39 10.13 18.78 -5.62
N THR A 40 9.18 19.65 -5.97
CA THR A 40 9.36 21.11 -5.89
C THR A 40 9.04 21.66 -4.50
N ALA A 41 8.10 21.04 -3.77
CA ALA A 41 7.68 21.46 -2.44
C ALA A 41 8.58 20.89 -1.33
N GLY A 42 8.89 21.69 -0.33
CA GLY A 42 9.69 21.29 0.83
C GLY A 42 10.26 22.50 1.56
N SER A 43 11.04 22.28 2.64
CA SER A 43 11.70 23.33 3.43
C SER A 43 12.62 24.23 2.58
N GLN A 44 13.24 23.67 1.56
CA GLN A 44 13.95 24.42 0.51
C GLN A 44 13.11 24.33 -0.77
N HIS A 45 12.69 25.48 -1.29
CA HIS A 45 11.94 25.55 -2.55
C HIS A 45 12.90 25.34 -3.72
N ILE A 46 12.73 24.25 -4.47
CA ILE A 46 13.51 23.97 -5.67
C ILE A 46 12.62 24.30 -6.88
N PRO A 47 12.98 25.28 -7.71
CA PRO A 47 12.18 25.62 -8.88
C PRO A 47 12.20 24.48 -9.91
N ALA A 48 11.09 24.32 -10.64
CA ALA A 48 10.97 23.26 -11.66
C ALA A 48 12.05 23.35 -12.75
N SER A 49 12.59 24.56 -13.01
CA SER A 49 13.72 24.78 -13.92
C SER A 49 15.00 24.07 -13.45
N ALA A 50 15.22 23.99 -12.13
CA ALA A 50 16.38 23.27 -11.57
C ALA A 50 16.24 21.75 -11.76
N LEU A 51 15.02 21.20 -11.71
CA LEU A 51 14.78 19.79 -12.05
C LEU A 51 15.10 19.51 -13.52
N TRP A 52 14.75 20.43 -14.41
CA TRP A 52 15.05 20.31 -15.84
C TRP A 52 16.57 20.39 -16.11
N SER A 53 17.28 21.33 -15.45
CA SER A 53 18.72 21.46 -15.60
C SER A 53 19.49 20.21 -15.10
N LEU A 54 19.01 19.53 -14.05
CA LEU A 54 19.61 18.27 -13.59
C LEU A 54 19.46 17.13 -14.59
N VAL A 55 18.35 17.05 -15.30
CA VAL A 55 18.14 16.03 -16.34
C VAL A 55 18.99 16.33 -17.58
N THR A 56 19.28 17.60 -17.86
CA THR A 56 19.94 18.05 -19.09
C THR A 56 21.41 18.47 -18.88
N ALA A 57 21.84 18.69 -17.62
CA ALA A 57 23.16 19.29 -17.35
C ALA A 57 24.29 18.27 -17.34
N THR A 58 25.32 18.61 -18.10
CA THR A 58 26.64 17.94 -18.11
C THR A 58 27.69 18.65 -17.25
N ASN A 59 27.32 19.68 -16.48
CA ASN A 59 28.26 20.54 -15.76
C ASN A 59 28.17 20.36 -14.23
N THR A 60 29.30 20.09 -13.62
CA THR A 60 29.54 19.93 -12.18
C THR A 60 29.85 21.29 -11.53
N ASP A 61 28.83 22.11 -11.26
CA ASP A 61 28.97 23.31 -10.44
C ASP A 61 28.81 22.90 -8.94
N PRO A 62 29.67 23.38 -7.99
CA PRO A 62 29.55 23.03 -6.55
C PRO A 62 28.18 23.37 -5.94
N ALA A 63 27.54 24.45 -6.37
CA ALA A 63 26.16 24.78 -5.98
C ALA A 63 25.13 23.74 -6.47
N MET A 64 25.45 22.99 -7.50
CA MET A 64 24.65 21.85 -7.99
C MET A 64 24.79 20.61 -7.08
N THR A 65 25.91 20.44 -6.39
CA THR A 65 26.17 19.26 -5.55
C THR A 65 25.15 19.19 -4.40
N ASP A 66 24.87 20.31 -3.74
CA ASP A 66 23.88 20.37 -2.66
C ASP A 66 22.45 20.13 -3.19
N ALA A 67 22.13 20.68 -4.36
CA ALA A 67 20.83 20.44 -5.01
C ALA A 67 20.68 18.96 -5.44
N VAL A 68 21.73 18.31 -5.93
CA VAL A 68 21.71 16.89 -6.30
C VAL A 68 21.48 16.02 -5.07
N VAL A 69 22.16 16.28 -3.95
CA VAL A 69 21.96 15.54 -2.69
C VAL A 69 20.53 15.69 -2.18
N VAL A 70 20.00 16.93 -2.14
CA VAL A 70 18.62 17.18 -1.70
C VAL A 70 17.62 16.47 -2.62
N LEU A 71 17.87 16.46 -3.92
CA LEU A 71 17.00 15.80 -4.89
C LEU A 71 17.06 14.27 -4.79
N ASP A 72 18.23 13.69 -4.54
CA ASP A 72 18.34 12.24 -4.35
C ASP A 72 17.51 11.76 -3.15
N PHE A 73 17.57 12.49 -2.03
CA PHE A 73 16.70 12.22 -0.88
C PHE A 73 15.22 12.39 -1.20
N ARG A 74 14.85 13.42 -1.98
CA ARG A 74 13.44 13.63 -2.37
C ARG A 74 12.96 12.58 -3.35
N PHE A 75 13.79 12.19 -4.32
CA PHE A 75 13.44 11.15 -5.28
C PHE A 75 13.27 9.78 -4.62
N SER A 76 14.19 9.39 -3.75
CA SER A 76 14.07 8.10 -3.03
C SER A 76 12.83 8.07 -2.13
N ARG A 77 12.52 9.18 -1.44
CA ARG A 77 11.33 9.30 -0.59
C ARG A 77 10.03 9.27 -1.40
N LEU A 78 9.96 10.01 -2.53
CA LEU A 78 8.84 9.98 -3.44
C LEU A 78 8.63 8.58 -4.03
N ALA A 79 9.70 7.94 -4.51
CA ALA A 79 9.63 6.59 -5.04
C ALA A 79 9.14 5.59 -4.00
N LEU A 80 9.63 5.69 -2.75
CA LEU A 80 9.14 4.87 -1.64
C LEU A 80 7.66 5.12 -1.36
N ALA A 81 7.21 6.39 -1.35
CA ALA A 81 5.81 6.77 -1.17
C ALA A 81 4.91 6.14 -2.24
N MET A 82 5.33 6.24 -3.51
CA MET A 82 4.58 5.70 -4.65
C MET A 82 4.49 4.17 -4.60
N VAL A 83 5.61 3.49 -4.35
CA VAL A 83 5.66 2.02 -4.28
C VAL A 83 4.87 1.51 -3.08
N ALA A 84 5.08 2.08 -1.89
CA ALA A 84 4.36 1.70 -0.67
C ALA A 84 2.85 1.95 -0.82
N GLY A 85 2.47 3.10 -1.36
CA GLY A 85 1.08 3.43 -1.63
C GLY A 85 0.42 2.46 -2.62
N ALA A 86 1.12 2.12 -3.71
CA ALA A 86 0.65 1.13 -4.67
C ALA A 86 0.48 -0.25 -4.02
N MET A 87 1.47 -0.71 -3.24
CA MET A 87 1.41 -1.99 -2.52
C MET A 87 0.20 -2.07 -1.59
N LEU A 88 -0.02 -1.04 -0.77
CA LEU A 88 -1.15 -0.99 0.17
C LEU A 88 -2.49 -0.90 -0.55
N GLY A 89 -2.60 -0.09 -1.61
CA GLY A 89 -3.81 0.01 -2.42
C GLY A 89 -4.17 -1.32 -3.10
N ILE A 90 -3.19 -2.00 -3.68
CA ILE A 90 -3.36 -3.33 -4.30
C ILE A 90 -3.73 -4.37 -3.24
N ALA A 91 -3.04 -4.40 -2.10
CA ALA A 91 -3.33 -5.32 -1.01
C ALA A 91 -4.77 -5.18 -0.51
N GLY A 92 -5.25 -3.94 -0.37
CA GLY A 92 -6.64 -3.65 -0.05
C GLY A 92 -7.61 -4.15 -1.12
N ALA A 93 -7.32 -3.90 -2.41
CA ALA A 93 -8.16 -4.38 -3.51
C ALA A 93 -8.30 -5.90 -3.53
N ILE A 94 -7.21 -6.61 -3.29
CA ILE A 94 -7.18 -8.07 -3.17
C ILE A 94 -8.07 -8.53 -2.01
N MET A 95 -7.87 -7.96 -0.82
CA MET A 95 -8.64 -8.34 0.37
C MET A 95 -10.13 -8.09 0.19
N GLN A 96 -10.50 -6.91 -0.34
CA GLN A 96 -11.90 -6.57 -0.60
C GLN A 96 -12.54 -7.47 -1.66
N ALA A 97 -11.80 -7.84 -2.72
CA ALA A 97 -12.30 -8.76 -3.74
C ALA A 97 -12.46 -10.19 -3.19
N THR A 98 -11.47 -10.68 -2.43
CA THR A 98 -11.46 -12.05 -1.89
C THR A 98 -12.52 -12.25 -0.82
N THR A 99 -12.69 -11.26 0.07
CA THR A 99 -13.69 -11.32 1.15
C THR A 99 -15.08 -10.89 0.70
N ARG A 100 -15.20 -10.30 -0.50
CA ARG A 100 -16.43 -9.64 -1.00
C ARG A 100 -16.97 -8.60 -0.02
N ASN A 101 -16.05 -7.90 0.66
CA ASN A 101 -16.36 -6.87 1.63
C ASN A 101 -15.55 -5.62 1.29
N GLY A 102 -16.21 -4.52 0.96
CA GLY A 102 -15.59 -3.25 0.62
C GLY A 102 -14.78 -2.59 1.75
N LEU A 103 -14.96 -3.06 2.98
CA LEU A 103 -14.26 -2.58 4.17
C LEU A 103 -13.12 -3.52 4.63
N ALA A 104 -12.81 -4.56 3.87
CA ALA A 104 -11.71 -5.45 4.20
C ALA A 104 -10.36 -4.80 3.92
N ASP A 105 -9.46 -4.95 4.87
CA ASP A 105 -8.07 -4.48 4.82
C ASP A 105 -7.15 -5.58 5.35
N PRO A 106 -5.94 -5.79 4.79
CA PRO A 106 -5.01 -6.79 5.31
C PRO A 106 -4.63 -6.59 6.78
N GLY A 107 -4.70 -5.34 7.27
CA GLY A 107 -4.49 -5.00 8.68
C GLY A 107 -5.45 -5.71 9.62
N LEU A 108 -6.66 -6.06 9.18
CA LEU A 108 -7.60 -6.84 9.99
C LEU A 108 -7.09 -8.23 10.40
N LEU A 109 -6.01 -8.71 9.79
CA LEU A 109 -5.36 -9.98 10.14
C LEU A 109 -4.21 -9.81 11.13
N GLY A 110 -4.06 -8.63 11.73
CA GLY A 110 -2.94 -8.32 12.61
C GLY A 110 -1.59 -8.23 11.92
N VAL A 111 -1.59 -8.09 10.58
CA VAL A 111 -0.36 -8.04 9.79
C VAL A 111 0.50 -6.83 10.16
N ARG A 112 -0.15 -5.67 10.35
CA ARG A 112 0.54 -4.44 10.75
C ARG A 112 1.12 -4.53 12.16
N GLU A 113 0.34 -5.03 13.09
CA GLU A 113 0.72 -5.22 14.49
C GLU A 113 1.82 -6.27 14.61
N GLY A 114 1.70 -7.40 13.89
CA GLY A 114 2.71 -8.46 13.86
C GLY A 114 4.05 -8.00 13.26
N ALA A 115 4.00 -7.27 12.15
CA ALA A 115 5.19 -6.67 11.55
C ALA A 115 5.83 -5.62 12.48
N SER A 116 5.01 -4.75 13.09
CA SER A 116 5.48 -3.73 14.04
C SER A 116 6.11 -4.33 15.28
N LEU A 117 5.48 -5.35 15.86
CA LEU A 117 6.01 -6.04 17.04
C LEU A 117 7.37 -6.67 16.74
N ALA A 118 7.51 -7.32 15.58
CA ALA A 118 8.76 -7.93 15.17
C ALA A 118 9.86 -6.89 14.92
N VAL A 119 9.57 -5.79 14.20
CA VAL A 119 10.55 -4.74 13.93
C VAL A 119 10.97 -4.01 15.20
N LEU A 120 10.02 -3.59 16.04
CA LEU A 120 10.32 -2.89 17.30
C LEU A 120 10.98 -3.84 18.30
N GLY A 121 10.58 -5.12 18.35
CA GLY A 121 11.27 -6.14 19.12
C GLY A 121 12.74 -6.30 18.71
N CYS A 122 13.02 -6.37 17.42
CA CYS A 122 14.40 -6.39 16.92
C CYS A 122 15.15 -5.08 17.21
N LEU A 123 14.49 -3.94 17.14
CA LEU A 123 15.11 -2.63 17.37
C LEU A 123 15.54 -2.44 18.82
N PHE A 124 14.69 -2.84 19.77
CA PHE A 124 14.87 -2.50 21.18
C PHE A 124 15.32 -3.68 22.06
N LEU A 125 14.85 -4.91 21.78
CA LEU A 125 15.20 -6.10 22.58
C LEU A 125 16.42 -6.85 22.00
N LEU A 126 16.61 -6.78 20.67
CA LEU A 126 17.68 -7.48 19.93
C LEU A 126 18.55 -6.49 19.18
N SER A 127 19.02 -5.43 19.87
CA SER A 127 19.78 -4.32 19.27
C SER A 127 21.08 -4.75 18.56
N SER A 128 21.61 -5.93 18.89
CA SER A 128 22.79 -6.54 18.23
C SER A 128 22.51 -7.04 16.81
N LEU A 129 21.25 -7.18 16.41
CA LEU A 129 20.90 -7.63 15.06
C LEU A 129 21.23 -6.56 14.02
N PRO A 130 21.85 -6.97 12.87
CA PRO A 130 22.09 -6.07 11.76
C PRO A 130 20.81 -5.35 11.30
N VAL A 131 20.91 -4.06 11.03
CA VAL A 131 19.77 -3.21 10.62
C VAL A 131 19.04 -3.80 9.39
N MET A 132 19.79 -4.47 8.50
CA MET A 132 19.23 -5.12 7.31
C MET A 132 18.28 -6.30 7.62
N LEU A 133 18.36 -6.91 8.81
CA LEU A 133 17.47 -8.01 9.18
C LEU A 133 16.13 -7.53 9.75
N ARG A 134 16.02 -6.28 10.17
CA ARG A 134 14.78 -5.72 10.72
C ARG A 134 13.58 -5.79 9.77
N PRO A 135 13.71 -5.41 8.48
CA PRO A 135 12.60 -5.60 7.53
C PRO A 135 12.23 -7.07 7.33
N VAL A 136 13.21 -7.97 7.32
CA VAL A 136 12.96 -9.42 7.20
C VAL A 136 12.16 -9.93 8.41
N ALA A 137 12.53 -9.52 9.63
CA ALA A 137 11.79 -9.84 10.83
C ALA A 137 10.35 -9.29 10.79
N GLY A 138 10.16 -8.06 10.30
CA GLY A 138 8.83 -7.48 10.15
C GLY A 138 7.96 -8.23 9.13
N ILE A 139 8.52 -8.59 7.98
CA ILE A 139 7.82 -9.43 7.00
C ILE A 139 7.43 -10.77 7.61
N ALA A 140 8.36 -11.42 8.31
CA ALA A 140 8.10 -12.69 8.99
C ALA A 140 7.02 -12.55 10.08
N GLY A 141 7.07 -11.49 10.89
CA GLY A 141 6.08 -11.20 11.93
C GLY A 141 4.67 -10.97 11.37
N GLY A 142 4.56 -10.19 10.30
CA GLY A 142 3.28 -9.97 9.62
C GLY A 142 2.73 -11.23 8.96
N MET A 143 3.59 -12.02 8.31
CA MET A 143 3.21 -13.31 7.72
C MET A 143 2.79 -14.32 8.79
N ALA A 144 3.53 -14.40 9.90
CA ALA A 144 3.20 -15.27 11.02
C ALA A 144 1.85 -14.90 11.65
N SER A 145 1.59 -13.60 11.83
CA SER A 145 0.29 -13.11 12.31
C SER A 145 -0.86 -13.59 11.44
N ALA A 146 -0.77 -13.38 10.11
CA ALA A 146 -1.80 -13.83 9.18
C ALA A 146 -1.94 -15.36 9.16
N ALA A 147 -0.84 -16.10 9.24
CA ALA A 147 -0.85 -17.57 9.31
C ALA A 147 -1.59 -18.06 10.56
N ILE A 148 -1.30 -17.46 11.73
CA ILE A 148 -1.99 -17.80 12.99
C ILE A 148 -3.49 -17.53 12.86
N VAL A 149 -3.90 -16.37 12.33
CA VAL A 149 -5.32 -16.04 12.11
C VAL A 149 -5.99 -17.04 11.17
N LEU A 150 -5.32 -17.42 10.07
CA LEU A 150 -5.82 -18.43 9.13
C LEU A 150 -5.98 -19.81 9.80
N MET A 151 -5.04 -20.21 10.66
CA MET A 151 -5.10 -21.47 11.40
C MET A 151 -6.22 -21.47 12.44
N LEU A 152 -6.36 -20.38 13.21
CA LEU A 152 -7.38 -20.26 14.26
C LEU A 152 -8.79 -20.12 13.71
N SER A 153 -8.95 -19.41 12.58
CA SER A 153 -10.28 -19.18 12.00
C SER A 153 -10.90 -20.43 11.39
N GLY A 154 -10.08 -21.39 10.96
CA GLY A 154 -10.54 -22.54 10.21
C GLY A 154 -11.14 -22.18 8.85
N ALA A 155 -11.52 -23.19 8.06
CA ALA A 155 -12.03 -22.97 6.69
C ALA A 155 -13.54 -22.65 6.61
N THR A 156 -14.23 -22.43 7.73
CA THR A 156 -15.68 -22.61 7.80
C THR A 156 -16.53 -21.36 7.58
N SER A 157 -16.08 -20.14 7.90
CA SER A 157 -16.89 -18.94 7.62
C SER A 157 -16.05 -17.66 7.50
N ARG A 158 -16.47 -16.77 6.59
CA ARG A 158 -15.86 -15.44 6.40
C ARG A 158 -15.95 -14.58 7.67
N LEU A 159 -17.06 -14.68 8.39
CA LEU A 159 -17.29 -13.94 9.62
C LEU A 159 -16.28 -14.35 10.71
N ARG A 160 -16.09 -15.67 10.92
CA ARG A 160 -15.10 -16.18 11.87
C ARG A 160 -13.69 -15.69 11.54
N PHE A 161 -13.32 -15.72 10.26
CA PHE A 161 -12.02 -15.21 9.80
C PHE A 161 -11.81 -13.74 10.19
N VAL A 162 -12.79 -12.87 9.93
CA VAL A 162 -12.71 -11.45 10.27
C VAL A 162 -12.67 -11.24 11.78
N LEU A 163 -13.55 -11.89 12.55
CA LEU A 163 -13.59 -11.74 14.01
C LEU A 163 -12.31 -12.25 14.68
N THR A 164 -11.77 -13.40 14.23
CA THR A 164 -10.50 -13.93 14.72
C THR A 164 -9.37 -12.94 14.42
N GLY A 165 -9.34 -12.36 13.21
CA GLY A 165 -8.35 -11.36 12.84
C GLY A 165 -8.39 -10.12 13.71
N ILE A 166 -9.59 -9.56 13.95
CA ILE A 166 -9.76 -8.39 14.83
C ILE A 166 -9.30 -8.70 16.26
N GLY A 167 -9.73 -9.83 16.84
CA GLY A 167 -9.32 -10.21 18.18
C GLY A 167 -7.81 -10.42 18.30
N PHE A 168 -7.20 -11.05 17.30
CA PHE A 168 -5.75 -11.25 17.26
C PHE A 168 -4.98 -9.94 17.06
N SER A 169 -5.47 -9.03 16.21
CA SER A 169 -4.92 -7.67 16.08
C SER A 169 -4.90 -6.93 17.41
N TRP A 170 -5.98 -6.98 18.17
CA TRP A 170 -6.05 -6.34 19.48
C TRP A 170 -5.10 -6.98 20.50
N PHE A 171 -4.96 -8.30 20.48
CA PHE A 171 -3.97 -8.99 21.28
C PHE A 171 -2.54 -8.53 20.96
N LEU A 172 -2.16 -8.47 19.68
CA LEU A 172 -0.86 -7.96 19.26
C LEU A 172 -0.67 -6.49 19.60
N SER A 173 -1.72 -5.66 19.48
CA SER A 173 -1.69 -4.26 19.90
C SER A 173 -1.43 -4.12 21.41
N ALA A 174 -2.01 -4.99 22.23
CA ALA A 174 -1.73 -5.02 23.67
C ALA A 174 -0.26 -5.38 23.95
N LEU A 175 0.30 -6.35 23.23
CA LEU A 175 1.73 -6.67 23.33
C LEU A 175 2.63 -5.51 22.91
N LEU A 176 2.26 -4.78 21.85
CA LEU A 176 2.97 -3.57 21.43
C LEU A 176 2.93 -2.50 22.53
N LEU A 177 1.79 -2.29 23.18
CA LEU A 177 1.67 -1.33 24.28
C LEU A 177 2.55 -1.73 25.46
N ILE A 178 2.60 -3.03 25.82
CA ILE A 178 3.49 -3.56 26.87
C ILE A 178 4.96 -3.30 26.50
N LEU A 179 5.35 -3.61 25.24
CA LEU A 179 6.69 -3.33 24.76
C LEU A 179 7.01 -1.84 24.88
N MET A 180 6.14 -0.96 24.42
CA MET A 180 6.34 0.48 24.48
C MET A 180 6.42 1.00 25.91
N ALA A 181 5.62 0.47 26.84
CA ALA A 181 5.66 0.85 28.25
C ALA A 181 6.97 0.43 28.96
N SER A 182 7.71 -0.53 28.42
CA SER A 182 9.02 -0.95 28.93
C SER A 182 10.21 -0.13 28.40
N LEU A 183 9.98 0.77 27.43
CA LEU A 183 11.03 1.58 26.82
C LEU A 183 11.32 2.86 27.63
N ASP A 184 12.56 3.31 27.55
CA ASP A 184 12.89 4.66 27.99
C ASP A 184 12.26 5.75 27.10
N ILE A 185 12.25 6.99 27.56
CA ILE A 185 11.56 8.12 26.88
C ILE A 185 12.06 8.31 25.44
N ARG A 186 13.36 8.16 25.16
CA ARG A 186 13.94 8.38 23.82
C ARG A 186 13.52 7.27 22.86
N ASN A 187 13.59 6.04 23.32
CA ASN A 187 13.18 4.86 22.54
C ASN A 187 11.67 4.85 22.31
N LEU A 188 10.89 5.24 23.31
CA LEU A 188 9.44 5.39 23.20
C LEU A 188 9.08 6.43 22.11
N GLN A 189 9.73 7.59 22.09
CA GLN A 189 9.50 8.60 21.06
C GLN A 189 9.81 8.04 19.65
N THR A 190 10.94 7.36 19.50
CA THR A 190 11.32 6.71 18.23
C THR A 190 10.29 5.68 17.78
N ALA A 191 9.82 4.83 18.73
CA ALA A 191 8.80 3.82 18.45
C ALA A 191 7.48 4.46 18.02
N MET A 192 7.04 5.53 18.70
CA MET A 192 5.79 6.24 18.35
C MET A 192 5.86 6.87 16.95
N ILE A 193 6.96 7.53 16.60
CA ILE A 193 7.15 8.10 15.26
C ILE A 193 7.14 7.01 14.19
N TRP A 194 7.82 5.88 14.45
CA TRP A 194 7.85 4.76 13.53
C TRP A 194 6.47 4.12 13.35
N MET A 195 5.74 3.90 14.47
CA MET A 195 4.37 3.35 14.42
C MET A 195 3.36 4.27 13.75
N ALA A 196 3.59 5.58 13.78
CA ALA A 196 2.75 6.53 13.07
C ALA A 196 2.91 6.48 11.53
N GLY A 197 3.87 5.70 11.03
CA GLY A 197 4.15 5.57 9.59
C GLY A 197 4.96 6.76 9.06
N ASN A 198 6.22 6.51 8.74
CA ASN A 198 7.17 7.55 8.36
C ASN A 198 8.01 7.14 7.16
N LEU A 199 8.19 8.06 6.22
CA LEU A 199 9.01 7.88 5.01
C LEU A 199 10.37 8.59 5.08
N GLN A 200 10.74 9.18 6.23
CA GLN A 200 12.02 9.90 6.40
C GLN A 200 13.25 9.00 6.20
N GLY A 201 13.12 7.70 6.54
CA GLY A 201 14.18 6.71 6.33
C GLY A 201 14.24 6.12 4.91
N ALA A 202 13.70 6.82 3.91
CA ALA A 202 13.69 6.34 2.53
C ALA A 202 15.11 6.11 2.00
N SER A 203 15.29 4.99 1.31
CA SER A 203 16.54 4.63 0.65
C SER A 203 16.24 3.89 -0.65
N TRP A 204 17.14 3.99 -1.62
CA TRP A 204 17.01 3.25 -2.88
C TRP A 204 17.00 1.74 -2.69
N THR A 205 17.66 1.24 -1.63
CA THR A 205 17.58 -0.18 -1.24
C THR A 205 16.15 -0.58 -0.85
N ALA A 206 15.48 0.22 -0.02
CA ALA A 206 14.07 -0.03 0.34
C ALA A 206 13.15 0.02 -0.88
N VAL A 207 13.32 1.04 -1.74
CA VAL A 207 12.57 1.18 -2.99
C VAL A 207 12.77 -0.03 -3.89
N SER A 208 14.00 -0.48 -4.07
CA SER A 208 14.32 -1.63 -4.94
C SER A 208 13.69 -2.92 -4.43
N ILE A 209 13.84 -3.21 -3.12
CA ILE A 209 13.25 -4.42 -2.52
C ILE A 209 11.73 -4.42 -2.66
N LEU A 210 11.06 -3.31 -2.28
CA LEU A 210 9.61 -3.21 -2.36
C LEU A 210 9.11 -3.25 -3.81
N SER A 211 9.85 -2.64 -4.75
CA SER A 211 9.51 -2.69 -6.18
C SER A 211 9.59 -4.10 -6.74
N VAL A 212 10.59 -4.89 -6.36
CA VAL A 212 10.71 -6.30 -6.77
C VAL A 212 9.51 -7.10 -6.24
N ILE A 213 9.18 -6.94 -4.95
CA ILE A 213 8.03 -7.63 -4.35
C ILE A 213 6.72 -7.22 -5.06
N LEU A 214 6.55 -5.92 -5.36
CA LEU A 214 5.39 -5.40 -6.07
C LEU A 214 5.28 -6.00 -7.49
N VAL A 215 6.38 -6.04 -8.24
CA VAL A 215 6.40 -6.60 -9.61
C VAL A 215 6.07 -8.10 -9.61
N ILE A 216 6.62 -8.87 -8.68
CA ILE A 216 6.30 -10.29 -8.52
C ILE A 216 4.81 -10.46 -8.19
N ALA A 217 4.29 -9.69 -7.23
CA ALA A 217 2.88 -9.75 -6.86
C ALA A 217 1.96 -9.38 -8.04
N LEU A 218 2.26 -8.30 -8.77
CA LEU A 218 1.51 -7.91 -9.97
C LEU A 218 1.54 -8.99 -11.03
N GLY A 219 2.69 -9.61 -11.27
CA GLY A 219 2.81 -10.74 -12.21
C GLY A 219 1.86 -11.89 -11.85
N LEU A 220 1.87 -12.32 -10.58
CA LEU A 220 1.00 -13.40 -10.09
C LEU A 220 -0.49 -13.01 -10.13
N LEU A 221 -0.82 -11.75 -9.83
CA LEU A 221 -2.20 -11.24 -9.93
C LEU A 221 -2.70 -11.20 -11.37
N LEU A 222 -1.85 -10.81 -12.31
CA LEU A 222 -2.20 -10.81 -13.74
C LEU A 222 -2.36 -12.21 -14.29
N LEU A 223 -1.52 -13.17 -13.89
CA LEU A 223 -1.65 -14.58 -14.26
C LEU A 223 -2.96 -15.20 -13.75
N THR A 224 -3.43 -14.78 -12.57
CA THR A 224 -4.66 -15.28 -11.95
C THR A 224 -5.90 -14.42 -12.23
N ALA A 225 -5.76 -13.34 -13.01
CA ALA A 225 -6.80 -12.34 -13.21
C ALA A 225 -8.10 -12.91 -13.77
N ARG A 226 -8.03 -13.83 -14.75
CA ARG A 226 -9.21 -14.48 -15.33
C ARG A 226 -9.95 -15.34 -14.30
N ALA A 227 -9.21 -16.06 -13.47
CA ALA A 227 -9.81 -16.85 -12.39
C ALA A 227 -10.46 -15.97 -11.33
N ALA A 228 -9.87 -14.80 -11.03
CA ALA A 228 -10.44 -13.82 -10.13
C ALA A 228 -11.72 -13.19 -10.67
N ASP A 229 -11.77 -12.86 -11.97
CA ASP A 229 -13.00 -12.35 -12.62
C ASP A 229 -14.12 -13.41 -12.57
N VAL A 230 -13.81 -14.68 -12.79
CA VAL A 230 -14.77 -15.78 -12.67
C VAL A 230 -15.22 -15.99 -11.24
N GLN A 231 -14.31 -15.89 -10.24
CA GLN A 231 -14.65 -16.02 -8.82
C GLN A 231 -15.61 -14.90 -8.36
N ALA A 232 -15.55 -13.73 -8.98
CA ALA A 232 -16.47 -12.63 -8.70
C ALA A 232 -17.94 -12.95 -9.05
N LEU A 233 -18.19 -13.91 -9.96
CA LEU A 233 -19.55 -14.37 -10.32
C LEU A 233 -20.19 -15.25 -9.25
N GLY A 234 -19.44 -15.69 -8.25
CA GLY A 234 -19.91 -16.55 -7.16
C GLY A 234 -19.21 -17.89 -7.09
N ASP A 235 -19.23 -18.54 -5.93
CA ASP A 235 -18.47 -19.75 -5.67
C ASP A 235 -18.99 -20.96 -6.50
N HIS A 236 -20.31 -21.05 -6.71
CA HIS A 236 -20.94 -22.07 -7.54
C HIS A 236 -20.55 -21.92 -9.02
N ALA A 237 -20.65 -20.70 -9.57
CA ALA A 237 -20.26 -20.41 -10.94
C ALA A 237 -18.74 -20.65 -11.15
N ALA A 238 -17.92 -20.23 -10.20
CA ALA A 238 -16.48 -20.45 -10.26
C ALA A 238 -16.11 -21.95 -10.31
N THR A 239 -16.73 -22.76 -9.45
CA THR A 239 -16.50 -24.21 -9.42
C THR A 239 -16.97 -24.88 -10.72
N ALA A 240 -18.13 -24.50 -11.24
CA ALA A 240 -18.66 -25.03 -12.52
C ALA A 240 -17.72 -24.69 -13.70
N LEU A 241 -17.02 -23.56 -13.64
CA LEU A 241 -16.03 -23.12 -14.64
C LEU A 241 -14.59 -23.62 -14.34
N GLY A 242 -14.42 -24.55 -13.38
CA GLY A 242 -13.15 -25.18 -13.06
C GLY A 242 -12.20 -24.32 -12.21
N VAL A 243 -12.67 -23.22 -11.62
CA VAL A 243 -11.85 -22.38 -10.73
C VAL A 243 -11.86 -22.93 -9.31
N HIS A 244 -10.68 -23.28 -8.80
CA HIS A 244 -10.51 -23.70 -7.41
C HIS A 244 -10.47 -22.48 -6.47
N GLY A 245 -11.63 -21.94 -6.11
CA GLY A 245 -11.79 -20.69 -5.36
C GLY A 245 -10.96 -20.63 -4.06
N ARG A 246 -10.86 -21.75 -3.30
CA ARG A 246 -10.04 -21.82 -2.07
C ARG A 246 -8.56 -21.59 -2.33
N ARG A 247 -7.98 -22.23 -3.35
CA ARG A 247 -6.54 -22.08 -3.70
C ARG A 247 -6.26 -20.65 -4.15
N LEU A 248 -7.15 -20.09 -4.98
CA LEU A 248 -7.04 -18.72 -5.45
C LEU A 248 -7.15 -17.72 -4.29
N SER A 249 -8.09 -17.90 -3.38
CA SER A 249 -8.23 -17.03 -2.20
C SER A 249 -7.01 -17.09 -1.29
N VAL A 250 -6.44 -18.28 -1.02
CA VAL A 250 -5.23 -18.41 -0.22
C VAL A 250 -4.06 -17.69 -0.88
N LEU A 251 -3.84 -17.88 -2.19
CA LEU A 251 -2.79 -17.16 -2.93
C LEU A 251 -2.98 -15.64 -2.83
N HIS A 252 -4.19 -15.15 -3.08
CA HIS A 252 -4.50 -13.72 -3.05
C HIS A 252 -4.33 -13.11 -1.65
N VAL A 253 -4.80 -13.78 -0.60
CA VAL A 253 -4.58 -13.34 0.78
C VAL A 253 -3.09 -13.32 1.12
N THR A 254 -2.34 -14.36 0.73
CA THR A 254 -0.89 -14.41 0.95
C THR A 254 -0.18 -13.24 0.25
N LEU A 255 -0.55 -12.92 -1.00
CA LEU A 255 -0.01 -11.76 -1.71
C LEU A 255 -0.35 -10.44 -1.01
N ALA A 256 -1.60 -10.24 -0.57
CA ALA A 256 -2.01 -9.04 0.15
C ALA A 256 -1.25 -8.86 1.47
N VAL A 257 -1.07 -9.96 2.22
CA VAL A 257 -0.30 -9.98 3.46
C VAL A 257 1.18 -9.67 3.20
N SER A 258 1.78 -10.29 2.17
CA SER A 258 3.18 -10.06 1.80
C SER A 258 3.42 -8.60 1.41
N LEU A 259 2.54 -8.01 0.58
CA LEU A 259 2.60 -6.60 0.20
C LEU A 259 2.53 -5.69 1.43
N THR A 260 1.57 -5.94 2.33
CA THR A 260 1.37 -5.12 3.52
C THR A 260 2.50 -5.28 4.53
N ALA A 261 2.91 -6.51 4.85
CA ALA A 261 3.99 -6.77 5.80
C ALA A 261 5.31 -6.18 5.32
N SER A 262 5.63 -6.33 4.02
CA SER A 262 6.82 -5.72 3.43
C SER A 262 6.77 -4.19 3.52
N CYS A 263 5.65 -3.58 3.15
CA CYS A 263 5.48 -2.14 3.24
C CYS A 263 5.69 -1.65 4.68
N VAL A 264 4.97 -2.21 5.66
CA VAL A 264 5.06 -1.83 7.08
C VAL A 264 6.47 -1.98 7.62
N SER A 265 7.21 -3.00 7.21
CA SER A 265 8.57 -3.25 7.68
C SER A 265 9.58 -2.16 7.31
N PHE A 266 9.31 -1.40 6.24
CA PHE A 266 10.18 -0.29 5.80
C PHE A 266 9.61 1.10 6.14
N THR A 267 8.29 1.25 6.16
CA THR A 267 7.63 2.56 6.29
C THR A 267 6.92 2.76 7.62
N GLY A 268 6.89 1.74 8.47
CA GLY A 268 6.00 1.73 9.64
C GLY A 268 4.53 1.56 9.23
N SER A 269 3.63 1.69 10.20
CA SER A 269 2.21 1.41 10.02
C SER A 269 1.47 2.54 9.31
N ILE A 270 1.34 2.49 7.99
CA ILE A 270 0.51 3.40 7.20
C ILE A 270 -0.90 2.79 7.05
N GLY A 271 -1.93 3.48 7.57
CA GLY A 271 -3.33 3.05 7.52
C GLY A 271 -4.14 3.69 6.38
N PHE A 272 -5.40 3.29 6.25
CA PHE A 272 -6.43 3.83 5.35
C PHE A 272 -6.21 3.64 3.85
N VAL A 273 -5.00 3.50 3.34
CA VAL A 273 -4.72 3.34 1.88
C VAL A 273 -5.42 2.12 1.31
N GLY A 274 -5.34 0.99 2.01
CA GLY A 274 -5.99 -0.27 1.60
C GLY A 274 -7.51 -0.23 1.63
N LEU A 275 -8.11 0.72 2.36
CA LEU A 275 -9.55 0.93 2.38
C LEU A 275 -9.99 1.91 1.28
N ILE A 276 -9.35 3.07 1.22
CA ILE A 276 -9.77 4.19 0.37
C ILE A 276 -9.36 3.99 -1.07
N GLY A 277 -8.12 3.55 -1.32
CA GLY A 277 -7.59 3.38 -2.68
C GLY A 277 -8.48 2.50 -3.56
N PRO A 278 -8.81 1.26 -3.15
CA PRO A 278 -9.71 0.41 -3.91
C PRO A 278 -11.14 0.95 -4.02
N HIS A 279 -11.61 1.69 -3.00
CA HIS A 279 -12.94 2.29 -3.02
C HIS A 279 -13.03 3.37 -4.09
N ILE A 280 -12.06 4.28 -4.13
CA ILE A 280 -11.95 5.30 -5.21
C ILE A 280 -11.81 4.61 -6.57
N ALA A 281 -10.97 3.59 -6.69
CA ALA A 281 -10.79 2.86 -7.93
C ALA A 281 -12.10 2.25 -8.45
N ARG A 282 -12.95 1.69 -7.57
CA ARG A 282 -14.28 1.17 -7.97
C ARG A 282 -15.24 2.25 -8.40
N LEU A 283 -15.22 3.42 -7.77
CA LEU A 283 -16.05 4.56 -8.16
C LEU A 283 -15.68 5.07 -9.56
N LEU A 284 -14.38 5.15 -9.84
CA LEU A 284 -13.87 5.64 -11.12
C LEU A 284 -13.98 4.60 -12.24
N LEU A 285 -13.88 3.31 -11.91
CA LEU A 285 -13.86 2.18 -12.86
C LEU A 285 -15.04 1.22 -12.64
N PRO A 286 -16.31 1.68 -12.72
CA PRO A 286 -17.47 0.85 -12.42
C PRO A 286 -17.54 -0.36 -13.35
N GLY A 287 -17.88 -1.54 -12.77
CA GLY A 287 -17.95 -2.80 -13.51
C GLY A 287 -16.61 -3.23 -14.12
N GLY A 288 -15.48 -2.78 -13.56
CA GLY A 288 -14.13 -3.10 -13.99
C GLY A 288 -13.78 -4.58 -13.85
N SER A 289 -12.89 -5.07 -14.72
CA SER A 289 -12.22 -6.35 -14.53
C SER A 289 -11.29 -6.30 -13.32
N TYR A 290 -10.95 -7.45 -12.77
CA TYR A 290 -10.02 -7.55 -11.65
C TYR A 290 -8.68 -6.83 -11.90
N PRO A 291 -8.01 -6.96 -13.07
CA PRO A 291 -6.81 -6.17 -13.36
C PRO A 291 -7.03 -4.66 -13.31
N GLY A 292 -8.15 -4.19 -13.84
CA GLY A 292 -8.48 -2.76 -13.81
C GLY A 292 -8.65 -2.23 -12.38
N LEU A 293 -9.28 -3.01 -11.50
CA LEU A 293 -9.39 -2.68 -10.09
C LEU A 293 -8.02 -2.64 -9.40
N VAL A 294 -7.17 -3.65 -9.64
CA VAL A 294 -5.83 -3.74 -9.05
C VAL A 294 -4.96 -2.56 -9.49
N MET A 295 -4.94 -2.25 -10.79
CA MET A 295 -4.17 -1.11 -11.32
C MET A 295 -4.71 0.24 -10.81
N GLY A 296 -6.03 0.42 -10.82
CA GLY A 296 -6.66 1.62 -10.29
C GLY A 296 -6.39 1.82 -8.80
N ALA A 297 -6.48 0.75 -7.99
CA ALA A 297 -6.18 0.79 -6.57
C ALA A 297 -4.70 1.07 -6.28
N GLY A 298 -3.80 0.52 -7.10
CA GLY A 298 -2.38 0.82 -7.01
C GLY A 298 -2.07 2.29 -7.30
N LEU A 299 -2.61 2.84 -8.38
CA LEU A 299 -2.43 4.25 -8.73
C LEU A 299 -3.03 5.20 -7.68
N THR A 300 -4.26 4.94 -7.24
CA THR A 300 -4.89 5.76 -6.19
C THR A 300 -4.16 5.66 -4.85
N GLY A 301 -3.67 4.47 -4.47
CA GLY A 301 -2.83 4.30 -3.30
C GLY A 301 -1.51 5.07 -3.38
N ALA A 302 -0.83 5.01 -4.53
CA ALA A 302 0.39 5.79 -4.79
C ALA A 302 0.14 7.30 -4.68
N ILE A 303 -0.95 7.81 -5.27
CA ILE A 303 -1.35 9.22 -5.19
C ILE A 303 -1.62 9.61 -3.73
N LEU A 304 -2.37 8.81 -2.98
CA LEU A 304 -2.73 9.09 -1.59
C LEU A 304 -1.49 9.21 -0.71
N VAL A 305 -0.56 8.26 -0.79
CA VAL A 305 0.64 8.27 0.07
C VAL A 305 1.59 9.39 -0.36
N ALA A 306 1.85 9.58 -1.65
CA ALA A 306 2.72 10.64 -2.13
C ALA A 306 2.18 12.05 -1.80
N ALA A 307 0.88 12.27 -1.96
CA ALA A 307 0.24 13.55 -1.60
C ALA A 307 0.29 13.77 -0.08
N SER A 308 -0.03 12.75 0.73
CA SER A 308 0.00 12.85 2.19
C SER A 308 1.41 13.10 2.73
N ASP A 309 2.44 12.47 2.14
CA ASP A 309 3.83 12.73 2.49
C ASP A 309 4.25 14.16 2.15
N THR A 310 3.82 14.66 0.99
CA THR A 310 4.12 16.05 0.60
C THR A 310 3.46 17.04 1.55
N ILE A 311 2.20 16.83 1.92
CA ILE A 311 1.49 17.64 2.92
C ILE A 311 2.20 17.55 4.28
N ALA A 312 2.58 16.34 4.72
CA ALA A 312 3.26 16.10 5.99
C ALA A 312 4.57 16.90 6.14
N ARG A 313 5.30 17.09 5.02
CA ARG A 313 6.56 17.86 4.98
C ARG A 313 6.37 19.36 4.87
N THR A 314 5.26 19.80 4.29
CA THR A 314 5.08 21.23 3.93
C THR A 314 4.17 21.98 4.87
N ALA A 315 3.13 21.32 5.43
CA ALA A 315 2.08 22.00 6.19
C ALA A 315 2.57 22.60 7.53
N PHE A 316 3.59 22.01 8.14
CA PHE A 316 4.10 22.45 9.45
C PHE A 316 5.61 22.72 9.43
N SER A 317 6.16 23.05 8.26
CA SER A 317 7.60 23.38 8.13
C SER A 317 8.04 24.42 9.18
N PRO A 318 9.19 24.24 9.87
CA PRO A 318 10.23 23.22 9.63
C PRO A 318 9.98 21.85 10.28
N MET A 319 8.89 21.67 11.04
CA MET A 319 8.54 20.38 11.63
C MET A 319 7.89 19.48 10.58
N GLU A 320 8.34 18.21 10.49
CA GLU A 320 7.74 17.22 9.62
C GLU A 320 6.83 16.29 10.43
N LEU A 321 5.59 16.14 9.98
CA LEU A 321 4.67 15.17 10.57
C LEU A 321 4.91 13.76 9.97
N PRO A 322 4.66 12.69 10.74
CA PRO A 322 4.59 11.34 10.17
C PRO A 322 3.51 11.25 9.09
N THR A 323 3.85 10.67 7.94
CA THR A 323 2.97 10.57 6.76
C THR A 323 1.64 9.87 7.10
N GLY A 324 1.69 8.82 7.93
CA GLY A 324 0.50 8.07 8.32
C GLY A 324 -0.47 8.86 9.21
N LEU A 325 -0.01 9.85 10.00
CA LEU A 325 -0.90 10.76 10.74
C LEU A 325 -1.72 11.63 9.79
N VAL A 326 -1.06 12.25 8.79
CA VAL A 326 -1.74 13.07 7.79
C VAL A 326 -2.73 12.22 6.99
N LEU A 327 -2.31 11.02 6.59
CA LEU A 327 -3.19 10.11 5.88
C LEU A 327 -4.39 9.67 6.70
N SER A 328 -4.22 9.45 8.01
CA SER A 328 -5.33 9.11 8.90
C SER A 328 -6.29 10.28 9.10
N ALA A 329 -5.77 11.49 9.22
CA ALA A 329 -6.57 12.72 9.38
C ALA A 329 -7.41 13.02 8.12
N ILE A 330 -6.91 12.72 6.92
CA ILE A 330 -7.65 12.86 5.67
C ILE A 330 -8.52 11.62 5.41
N GLY A 331 -7.98 10.45 5.70
CA GLY A 331 -8.58 9.16 5.34
C GLY A 331 -9.84 8.83 6.13
N ALA A 332 -9.84 9.06 7.44
CA ALA A 332 -11.00 8.73 8.27
C ALA A 332 -12.24 9.55 7.88
N PRO A 333 -12.19 10.89 7.74
CA PRO A 333 -13.33 11.68 7.25
C PRO A 333 -13.75 11.29 5.83
N THR A 334 -12.79 11.03 4.94
CA THR A 334 -13.08 10.62 3.55
C THR A 334 -13.84 9.30 3.52
N LEU A 335 -13.41 8.32 4.31
CA LEU A 335 -14.09 7.02 4.39
C LEU A 335 -15.50 7.18 4.95
N LEU A 336 -15.68 7.97 6.01
CA LEU A 336 -17.00 8.26 6.59
C LEU A 336 -17.93 8.94 5.57
N ALA A 337 -17.42 9.92 4.84
CA ALA A 337 -18.18 10.59 3.79
C ALA A 337 -18.58 9.61 2.67
N LEU A 338 -17.65 8.77 2.21
CA LEU A 338 -17.93 7.75 1.19
C LEU A 338 -19.00 6.77 1.64
N LEU A 339 -18.94 6.29 2.88
CA LEU A 339 -19.96 5.40 3.46
C LEU A 339 -21.31 6.09 3.59
N TRP A 340 -21.32 7.35 4.02
CA TRP A 340 -22.54 8.14 4.13
C TRP A 340 -23.26 8.34 2.80
N PHE A 341 -22.51 8.77 1.76
CA PHE A 341 -23.08 9.02 0.42
C PHE A 341 -23.51 7.74 -0.30
N HIS A 342 -22.90 6.59 0.01
CA HIS A 342 -23.19 5.31 -0.65
C HIS A 342 -23.98 4.33 0.23
N ARG A 343 -24.52 4.78 1.37
CA ARG A 343 -25.27 3.93 2.33
C ARG A 343 -26.45 3.14 1.73
N HIS A 344 -26.95 3.56 0.58
CA HIS A 344 -28.03 2.89 -0.14
C HIS A 344 -27.53 1.92 -1.24
N ARG A 345 -26.22 1.77 -1.43
CA ARG A 345 -25.61 0.90 -2.44
C ARG A 345 -24.71 -0.18 -1.85
N LEU A 346 -24.55 -0.17 -0.54
CA LEU A 346 -23.88 -1.19 0.27
C LEU A 346 -24.92 -2.14 0.85
#